data_cf1a0f83d14849f86cb4a9e2542317d2
#
_entry.id   cf1a0f83d14849f86cb4a9e2542317d2
#
_cell.length_a   1.000
_cell.length_b   1.000
_cell.length_c   1.000
_cell.angle_alpha   90.00
_cell.angle_beta   90.00
_cell.angle_gamma   90.00
#
_symmetry.space_group_name_H-M   'P 1'
#
loop_
_entity.id
_entity.type
_entity.pdbx_description
1 polymer ?
#
loop_
_entity_poly.entity_id
_entity_poly.type
_entity_poly.pdbx_seq_one_letter_code
_entity_poly.pdbx_strand_id
1 'polypeptide(L)'
;MLFFYIRHGDPIYTPDSLTPQGELQAAALAKRLALYGIDRIYVSSSVRAQQTAAPTAKLLGLEPETLDWATEHLTWKDFALKSPDHKKEHWVFQSAYFIRRFNSPEIRALGANWTSAPEFADTRFAEGIARIQKETDAFFASLGYVRDPVSGTYRVERPSGERIAFFAHQGFGLAFLSCILNDPYPHFCTHFDFGHSSMTVIEFREYDRENVDPVCVPRVLQFSNDSHLYREGLPTKFENRIFF
;
A
#
# COMPACT_ATOMS: atom_id res chain seq x y z
N MET A 1 -7.03 -13.06 -9.79
CA MET A 1 -5.83 -12.87 -8.97
C MET A 1 -6.22 -12.31 -7.62
N LEU A 2 -5.57 -12.77 -6.53
CA LEU A 2 -5.64 -12.11 -5.22
C LEU A 2 -4.30 -11.43 -4.94
N PHE A 3 -4.36 -10.15 -4.59
CA PHE A 3 -3.20 -9.33 -4.27
C PHE A 3 -3.23 -8.95 -2.80
N PHE A 4 -2.17 -9.27 -2.07
CA PHE A 4 -2.02 -9.04 -0.64
C PHE A 4 -1.00 -7.94 -0.43
N TYR A 5 -1.44 -6.73 -0.11
CA TYR A 5 -0.56 -5.64 0.29
C TYR A 5 -0.28 -5.74 1.79
N ILE A 6 0.99 -5.76 2.18
CA ILE A 6 1.42 -5.95 3.56
C ILE A 6 2.33 -4.79 3.97
N ARG A 7 1.99 -4.10 5.07
CA ARG A 7 2.92 -3.18 5.72
C ARG A 7 3.93 -3.96 6.55
N HIS A 8 5.19 -3.52 6.57
CA HIS A 8 6.23 -4.10 7.42
C HIS A 8 5.81 -4.16 8.90
N GLY A 9 6.42 -5.06 9.68
CA GLY A 9 6.27 -5.14 11.13
C GLY A 9 6.81 -3.92 11.86
N ASP A 10 6.68 -3.89 13.19
CA ASP A 10 7.14 -2.78 14.02
C ASP A 10 8.63 -2.47 13.80
N PRO A 11 9.00 -1.22 13.41
CA PRO A 11 10.34 -0.93 12.90
C PRO A 11 11.27 -0.27 13.91
N ILE A 12 12.56 -0.49 13.70
CA ILE A 12 13.65 0.43 14.07
C ILE A 12 14.05 1.15 12.78
N TYR A 13 14.17 2.49 12.83
CA TYR A 13 14.53 3.26 11.63
C TYR A 13 16.04 3.48 11.48
N THR A 14 16.81 3.36 12.58
CA THR A 14 18.26 3.56 12.56
C THR A 14 18.96 2.63 13.54
N PRO A 15 19.67 1.59 13.07
CA PRO A 15 19.70 1.09 11.68
C PRO A 15 18.34 0.51 11.27
N ASP A 16 18.03 0.52 9.94
CA ASP A 16 16.77 0.00 9.42
C ASP A 16 16.61 -1.50 9.74
N SER A 17 15.60 -1.85 10.52
CA SER A 17 15.33 -3.24 10.96
C SER A 17 13.94 -3.36 11.58
N LEU A 18 13.56 -4.57 11.98
CA LEU A 18 12.42 -4.80 12.87
C LEU A 18 12.83 -4.70 14.34
N THR A 19 11.88 -4.33 15.20
CA THR A 19 11.99 -4.56 16.65
C THR A 19 11.73 -6.04 16.96
N PRO A 20 12.05 -6.53 18.19
CA PRO A 20 11.63 -7.87 18.61
C PRO A 20 10.12 -8.10 18.47
N GLN A 21 9.30 -7.06 18.69
CA GLN A 21 7.86 -7.10 18.45
C GLN A 21 7.55 -7.25 16.96
N GLY A 22 8.25 -6.53 16.10
CA GLY A 22 8.11 -6.63 14.63
C GLY A 22 8.46 -8.03 14.11
N GLU A 23 9.46 -8.69 14.69
CA GLU A 23 9.82 -10.08 14.33
C GLU A 23 8.70 -11.07 14.71
N LEU A 24 8.08 -10.92 15.90
CA LEU A 24 6.93 -11.71 16.30
C LEU A 24 5.71 -11.46 15.38
N GLN A 25 5.48 -10.21 15.00
CA GLN A 25 4.44 -9.86 14.03
C GLN A 25 4.68 -10.52 12.67
N ALA A 26 5.90 -10.50 12.16
CA ALA A 26 6.29 -11.14 10.91
C ALA A 26 6.09 -12.67 10.95
N ALA A 27 6.45 -13.31 12.07
CA ALA A 27 6.25 -14.74 12.27
C ALA A 27 4.75 -15.12 12.34
N ALA A 28 3.92 -14.32 13.02
CA ALA A 28 2.47 -14.52 13.08
C ALA A 28 1.82 -14.36 11.70
N LEU A 29 2.24 -13.33 10.96
CA LEU A 29 1.78 -13.07 9.59
C LEU A 29 2.13 -14.23 8.64
N ALA A 30 3.35 -14.78 8.74
CA ALA A 30 3.79 -15.89 7.90
C ALA A 30 2.87 -17.12 8.03
N LYS A 31 2.45 -17.46 9.25
CA LYS A 31 1.49 -18.55 9.48
C LYS A 31 0.16 -18.30 8.76
N ARG A 32 -0.29 -17.06 8.76
CA ARG A 32 -1.53 -16.67 8.08
C ARG A 32 -1.41 -16.75 6.57
N LEU A 33 -0.33 -16.18 6.01
CA LEU A 33 -0.09 -16.18 4.57
C LEU A 33 0.12 -17.59 4.02
N ALA A 34 0.75 -18.48 4.80
CA ALA A 34 0.89 -19.88 4.43
C ALA A 34 -0.48 -20.60 4.28
N LEU A 35 -1.48 -20.24 5.09
CA LEU A 35 -2.84 -20.79 4.94
C LEU A 35 -3.54 -20.30 3.68
N TYR A 36 -3.19 -19.11 3.18
CA TYR A 36 -3.68 -18.63 1.88
C TYR A 36 -2.99 -19.32 0.70
N GLY A 37 -1.76 -19.79 0.88
CA GLY A 37 -0.98 -20.40 -0.20
C GLY A 37 -0.52 -19.34 -1.21
N ILE A 38 0.38 -18.44 -0.79
CA ILE A 38 0.97 -17.41 -1.65
C ILE A 38 1.84 -18.06 -2.73
N ASP A 39 1.71 -17.61 -3.98
CA ASP A 39 2.43 -18.13 -5.13
C ASP A 39 3.70 -17.30 -5.42
N ARG A 40 3.65 -15.97 -5.17
CA ARG A 40 4.77 -15.04 -5.44
C ARG A 40 4.87 -14.00 -4.36
N ILE A 41 6.12 -13.59 -4.06
CA ILE A 41 6.40 -12.54 -3.07
C ILE A 41 7.19 -11.42 -3.74
N TYR A 42 6.68 -10.20 -3.61
CA TYR A 42 7.39 -8.96 -3.93
C TYR A 42 7.68 -8.20 -2.65
N VAL A 43 8.81 -7.51 -2.62
CA VAL A 43 9.24 -6.80 -1.40
C VAL A 43 9.98 -5.51 -1.73
N SER A 44 9.71 -4.46 -0.96
CA SER A 44 10.52 -3.23 -0.96
C SER A 44 11.97 -3.53 -0.56
N SER A 45 12.93 -2.80 -1.13
CA SER A 45 14.36 -2.93 -0.79
C SER A 45 14.74 -2.53 0.64
N SER A 46 13.84 -1.96 1.42
CA SER A 46 14.09 -1.61 2.83
C SER A 46 14.22 -2.85 3.71
N VAL A 47 15.21 -2.85 4.63
CA VAL A 47 15.53 -4.02 5.47
C VAL A 47 14.33 -4.48 6.30
N ARG A 48 13.57 -3.56 6.91
CA ARG A 48 12.38 -3.91 7.70
C ARG A 48 11.29 -4.61 6.88
N ALA A 49 11.12 -4.25 5.60
CA ALA A 49 10.17 -4.94 4.72
C ALA A 49 10.66 -6.34 4.35
N GLN A 50 11.96 -6.49 4.03
CA GLN A 50 12.59 -7.78 3.76
C GLN A 50 12.53 -8.70 4.97
N GLN A 51 12.83 -8.21 6.16
CA GLN A 51 12.71 -8.99 7.41
C GLN A 51 11.27 -9.41 7.69
N THR A 52 10.28 -8.59 7.33
CA THR A 52 8.86 -8.96 7.46
C THR A 52 8.48 -10.07 6.47
N ALA A 53 8.99 -10.04 5.25
CA ALA A 53 8.72 -11.04 4.22
C ALA A 53 9.43 -12.38 4.48
N ALA A 54 10.63 -12.35 5.09
CA ALA A 54 11.52 -13.50 5.22
C ALA A 54 10.88 -14.73 5.88
N PRO A 55 10.10 -14.64 7.00
CA PRO A 55 9.44 -15.81 7.56
C PRO A 55 8.42 -16.44 6.62
N THR A 56 7.68 -15.64 5.84
CA THR A 56 6.72 -16.12 4.84
C THR A 56 7.45 -16.83 3.70
N ALA A 57 8.49 -16.20 3.16
CA ALA A 57 9.32 -16.75 2.08
C ALA A 57 9.92 -18.10 2.48
N LYS A 58 10.51 -18.18 3.68
CA LYS A 58 11.07 -19.40 4.23
C LYS A 58 10.03 -20.51 4.39
N LEU A 59 8.85 -20.18 4.93
CA LEU A 59 7.80 -21.16 5.21
C LEU A 59 7.21 -21.75 3.93
N LEU A 60 7.13 -20.96 2.86
CA LEU A 60 6.57 -21.36 1.58
C LEU A 60 7.62 -21.83 0.56
N GLY A 61 8.90 -21.68 0.85
CA GLY A 61 9.98 -22.02 -0.08
C GLY A 61 10.02 -21.11 -1.31
N LEU A 62 9.66 -19.81 -1.15
CA LEU A 62 9.62 -18.83 -2.21
C LEU A 62 10.78 -17.86 -2.11
N GLU A 63 11.27 -17.38 -3.27
CA GLU A 63 12.29 -16.32 -3.35
C GLU A 63 11.61 -14.98 -3.60
N PRO A 64 11.72 -14.00 -2.69
CA PRO A 64 11.13 -12.67 -2.87
C PRO A 64 11.83 -11.87 -3.98
N GLU A 65 11.04 -11.25 -4.86
CA GLU A 65 11.52 -10.29 -5.84
C GLU A 65 11.54 -8.88 -5.24
N THR A 66 12.71 -8.23 -5.28
CA THR A 66 12.88 -6.89 -4.72
C THR A 66 12.47 -5.80 -5.71
N LEU A 67 11.65 -4.86 -5.24
CA LEU A 67 11.17 -3.72 -6.02
C LEU A 67 11.68 -2.41 -5.41
N ASP A 68 12.72 -1.83 -5.99
CA ASP A 68 13.38 -0.61 -5.49
C ASP A 68 12.47 0.63 -5.53
N TRP A 69 11.55 0.69 -6.49
CA TRP A 69 10.60 1.78 -6.61
C TRP A 69 9.57 1.84 -5.46
N ALA A 70 9.42 0.75 -4.70
CA ALA A 70 8.50 0.63 -3.57
C ALA A 70 9.10 1.10 -2.24
N THR A 71 10.31 1.67 -2.24
CA THR A 71 10.95 2.13 -1.00
C THR A 71 10.25 3.36 -0.43
N GLU A 72 10.04 3.36 0.90
CA GLU A 72 9.42 4.46 1.64
C GLU A 72 10.16 5.79 1.49
N HIS A 73 11.48 5.73 1.33
CA HIS A 73 12.31 6.93 1.18
C HIS A 73 11.95 7.77 -0.04
N LEU A 74 11.63 7.14 -1.18
CA LEU A 74 11.17 7.87 -2.36
C LEU A 74 9.82 8.54 -2.12
N THR A 75 8.91 7.85 -1.47
CA THR A 75 7.59 8.39 -1.14
C THR A 75 7.68 9.52 -0.10
N TRP A 76 8.58 9.38 0.87
CA TRP A 76 8.86 10.45 1.84
C TRP A 76 9.26 11.75 1.16
N LYS A 77 10.18 11.69 0.18
CA LYS A 77 10.61 12.89 -0.58
C LYS A 77 9.47 13.59 -1.31
N ASP A 78 8.43 12.84 -1.69
CA ASP A 78 7.34 13.38 -2.48
C ASP A 78 6.15 13.83 -1.59
N PHE A 79 5.95 13.21 -0.41
CA PHE A 79 4.75 13.39 0.41
C PHE A 79 5.04 13.75 1.88
N ALA A 80 6.27 14.14 2.22
CA ALA A 80 6.58 14.70 3.53
C ALA A 80 6.97 16.17 3.37
N LEU A 81 6.25 17.06 4.05
CA LEU A 81 6.41 18.50 3.94
C LEU A 81 6.38 19.17 5.32
N LYS A 82 6.98 20.36 5.38
CA LYS A 82 6.74 21.29 6.49
C LYS A 82 5.33 21.87 6.35
N SER A 83 4.71 22.17 7.46
CA SER A 83 3.39 22.78 7.52
C SER A 83 3.27 23.74 8.70
N PRO A 84 2.25 24.60 8.77
CA PRO A 84 2.05 25.52 9.90
C PRO A 84 1.97 24.81 11.26
N ASP A 85 1.48 23.57 11.31
CA ASP A 85 1.37 22.75 12.51
C ASP A 85 2.62 21.90 12.79
N HIS A 86 3.57 21.80 11.81
CA HIS A 86 4.81 21.01 11.95
C HIS A 86 6.02 21.75 11.40
N LYS A 87 6.97 22.13 12.27
CA LYS A 87 8.21 22.85 11.90
C LYS A 87 9.21 22.01 11.11
N LYS A 88 9.16 20.68 11.27
CA LYS A 88 9.97 19.71 10.53
C LYS A 88 9.13 19.06 9.44
N GLU A 89 9.78 18.49 8.43
CA GLU A 89 9.10 17.64 7.47
C GLU A 89 8.35 16.52 8.18
N HIS A 90 7.14 16.30 7.74
CA HIS A 90 6.20 15.35 8.32
C HIS A 90 5.29 14.80 7.22
N TRP A 91 4.81 13.59 7.38
CA TRP A 91 3.84 13.03 6.45
C TRP A 91 2.60 13.91 6.35
N VAL A 92 2.20 14.25 5.13
CA VAL A 92 1.02 15.12 4.90
C VAL A 92 -0.26 14.53 5.49
N PHE A 93 -0.40 13.20 5.51
CA PHE A 93 -1.56 12.53 6.10
C PHE A 93 -1.56 12.51 7.64
N GLN A 94 -0.51 12.99 8.29
CA GLN A 94 -0.43 13.17 9.75
C GLN A 94 -0.49 14.66 10.16
N SER A 95 -0.51 15.59 9.20
CA SER A 95 -0.60 17.03 9.44
C SER A 95 -2.05 17.49 9.43
N ALA A 96 -2.53 18.09 10.51
CA ALA A 96 -3.88 18.64 10.58
C ALA A 96 -4.11 19.72 9.51
N TYR A 97 -3.07 20.48 9.14
CA TYR A 97 -3.12 21.45 8.06
C TYR A 97 -3.45 20.77 6.72
N PHE A 98 -2.66 19.77 6.31
CA PHE A 98 -2.88 19.07 5.04
C PHE A 98 -4.18 18.25 5.05
N ILE A 99 -4.54 17.61 6.17
CA ILE A 99 -5.82 16.89 6.29
C ILE A 99 -7.00 17.83 6.01
N ARG A 100 -7.01 19.05 6.57
CA ARG A 100 -8.07 20.04 6.28
C ARG A 100 -8.05 20.48 4.82
N ARG A 101 -6.86 20.73 4.24
CA ARG A 101 -6.74 21.15 2.83
C ARG A 101 -7.21 20.06 1.88
N PHE A 102 -6.76 18.83 2.08
CA PHE A 102 -7.15 17.68 1.27
C PHE A 102 -8.67 17.43 1.28
N ASN A 103 -9.31 17.71 2.40
CA ASN A 103 -10.77 17.56 2.55
C ASN A 103 -11.57 18.83 2.24
N SER A 104 -10.92 19.91 1.78
CA SER A 104 -11.64 21.12 1.40
C SER A 104 -12.49 20.89 0.14
N PRO A 105 -13.64 21.61 -0.02
CA PRO A 105 -14.47 21.49 -1.21
C PRO A 105 -13.72 21.75 -2.51
N GLU A 106 -12.76 22.71 -2.49
CA GLU A 106 -11.96 23.10 -3.64
C GLU A 106 -11.08 21.94 -4.12
N ILE A 107 -10.34 21.29 -3.21
CA ILE A 107 -9.46 20.16 -3.56
C ILE A 107 -10.29 18.93 -3.95
N ARG A 108 -11.38 18.66 -3.23
CA ARG A 108 -12.28 17.54 -3.56
C ARG A 108 -12.91 17.69 -4.94
N ALA A 109 -13.24 18.90 -5.36
CA ALA A 109 -13.81 19.17 -6.68
C ALA A 109 -12.83 18.89 -7.84
N LEU A 110 -11.52 18.96 -7.59
CA LEU A 110 -10.50 18.64 -8.59
C LEU A 110 -10.38 17.11 -8.87
N GLY A 111 -10.84 16.27 -7.95
CA GLY A 111 -10.78 14.82 -8.11
C GLY A 111 -9.38 14.32 -8.45
N ALA A 112 -9.22 13.62 -9.58
CA ALA A 112 -7.92 13.10 -10.04
C ALA A 112 -6.89 14.21 -10.34
N ASN A 113 -7.33 15.43 -10.62
CA ASN A 113 -6.47 16.59 -10.91
C ASN A 113 -6.09 17.39 -9.65
N TRP A 114 -6.21 16.83 -8.46
CA TRP A 114 -5.97 17.52 -7.19
C TRP A 114 -4.59 18.19 -7.10
N THR A 115 -3.56 17.65 -7.76
CA THR A 115 -2.20 18.23 -7.80
C THR A 115 -2.13 19.55 -8.58
N SER A 116 -3.15 19.89 -9.38
CA SER A 116 -3.22 21.16 -10.11
C SER A 116 -3.65 22.34 -9.24
N ALA A 117 -3.98 22.13 -7.98
CA ALA A 117 -4.30 23.20 -7.06
C ALA A 117 -3.11 24.16 -6.92
N PRO A 118 -3.32 25.50 -7.06
CA PRO A 118 -2.23 26.47 -7.03
C PRO A 118 -1.35 26.39 -5.78
N GLU A 119 -1.91 26.01 -4.65
CA GLU A 119 -1.22 25.85 -3.37
C GLU A 119 -0.25 24.65 -3.33
N PHE A 120 -0.36 23.73 -4.30
CA PHE A 120 0.53 22.56 -4.42
C PHE A 120 1.59 22.72 -5.53
N ALA A 121 1.63 23.88 -6.21
CA ALA A 121 2.55 24.13 -7.33
C ALA A 121 4.03 23.95 -6.95
N ASP A 122 4.42 24.32 -5.73
CA ASP A 122 5.80 24.19 -5.23
C ASP A 122 6.05 22.86 -4.49
N THR A 123 5.11 21.91 -4.56
CA THR A 123 5.26 20.59 -3.96
C THR A 123 5.67 19.56 -4.99
N ARG A 124 6.13 18.40 -4.51
CA ARG A 124 6.45 17.26 -5.39
C ARG A 124 5.26 16.29 -5.58
N PHE A 125 4.05 16.69 -5.22
CA PHE A 125 2.89 15.79 -5.28
C PHE A 125 2.61 15.27 -6.70
N ALA A 126 2.65 16.15 -7.72
CA ALA A 126 2.40 15.75 -9.10
C ALA A 126 3.43 14.73 -9.59
N GLU A 127 4.72 14.98 -9.33
CA GLU A 127 5.81 14.08 -9.68
C GLU A 127 5.71 12.74 -8.94
N GLY A 128 5.43 12.81 -7.63
CA GLY A 128 5.35 11.63 -6.76
C GLY A 128 4.21 10.70 -7.16
N ILE A 129 3.00 11.25 -7.37
CA ILE A 129 1.86 10.43 -7.77
C ILE A 129 2.03 9.87 -9.19
N ALA A 130 2.57 10.67 -10.13
CA ALA A 130 2.84 10.21 -11.49
C ALA A 130 3.88 9.08 -11.52
N ARG A 131 4.95 9.19 -10.72
CA ARG A 131 5.96 8.13 -10.56
C ARG A 131 5.33 6.85 -10.04
N ILE A 132 4.58 6.92 -8.95
CA ILE A 132 3.95 5.74 -8.33
C ILE A 132 2.92 5.14 -9.28
N GLN A 133 2.11 5.94 -9.96
CA GLN A 133 1.14 5.45 -10.94
C GLN A 133 1.83 4.71 -12.07
N LYS A 134 2.90 5.27 -12.65
CA LYS A 134 3.67 4.64 -13.73
C LYS A 134 4.22 3.28 -13.34
N GLU A 135 4.84 3.19 -12.17
CA GLU A 135 5.42 1.92 -11.67
C GLU A 135 4.31 0.90 -11.34
N THR A 136 3.20 1.38 -10.77
CA THR A 136 2.02 0.56 -10.48
C THR A 136 1.44 -0.03 -11.76
N ASP A 137 1.26 0.80 -12.79
CA ASP A 137 0.71 0.37 -14.08
C ASP A 137 1.63 -0.67 -14.76
N ALA A 138 2.94 -0.42 -14.75
CA ALA A 138 3.94 -1.35 -15.29
C ALA A 138 3.94 -2.68 -14.52
N PHE A 139 3.86 -2.62 -13.19
CA PHE A 139 3.82 -3.79 -12.33
C PHE A 139 2.59 -4.66 -12.62
N PHE A 140 1.38 -4.09 -12.64
CA PHE A 140 0.16 -4.87 -12.92
C PHE A 140 0.08 -5.32 -14.38
N ALA A 141 0.60 -4.54 -15.34
CA ALA A 141 0.71 -4.99 -16.73
C ALA A 141 1.62 -6.22 -16.85
N SER A 142 2.71 -6.31 -16.10
CA SER A 142 3.58 -7.51 -16.07
C SER A 142 2.83 -8.75 -15.55
N LEU A 143 1.83 -8.55 -14.69
CA LEU A 143 0.95 -9.59 -14.16
C LEU A 143 -0.24 -9.91 -15.08
N GLY A 144 -0.40 -9.18 -16.20
CA GLY A 144 -1.47 -9.39 -17.18
C GLY A 144 -2.70 -8.50 -16.98
N TYR A 145 -2.60 -7.44 -16.19
CA TYR A 145 -3.66 -6.47 -15.91
C TYR A 145 -3.24 -5.07 -16.36
N VAL A 146 -3.75 -4.63 -17.50
CA VAL A 146 -3.39 -3.35 -18.12
C VAL A 146 -4.44 -2.31 -17.79
N ARG A 147 -4.02 -1.26 -17.06
CA ARG A 147 -4.92 -0.18 -16.65
C ARG A 147 -5.33 0.68 -17.86
N ASP A 148 -6.61 0.98 -17.95
CA ASP A 148 -7.13 2.06 -18.80
C ASP A 148 -7.01 3.39 -18.03
N PRO A 149 -6.22 4.36 -18.54
CA PRO A 149 -6.00 5.62 -17.84
C PRO A 149 -7.25 6.52 -17.79
N VAL A 150 -8.25 6.28 -18.64
CA VAL A 150 -9.48 7.08 -18.69
C VAL A 150 -10.48 6.61 -17.64
N SER A 151 -10.78 5.32 -17.63
CA SER A 151 -11.78 4.73 -16.73
C SER A 151 -11.19 4.32 -15.37
N GLY A 152 -9.86 4.11 -15.28
CA GLY A 152 -9.21 3.53 -14.11
C GLY A 152 -9.48 2.04 -13.91
N THR A 153 -10.20 1.39 -14.84
CA THR A 153 -10.40 -0.07 -14.85
C THR A 153 -9.20 -0.78 -15.47
N TYR A 154 -9.17 -2.11 -15.37
CA TYR A 154 -8.11 -2.93 -15.94
C TYR A 154 -8.66 -3.84 -17.03
N ARG A 155 -8.00 -3.84 -18.19
CA ARG A 155 -8.17 -4.87 -19.20
C ARG A 155 -7.34 -6.08 -18.80
N VAL A 156 -7.96 -7.26 -18.83
CA VAL A 156 -7.30 -8.51 -18.43
C VAL A 156 -6.74 -9.19 -19.68
N GLU A 157 -5.42 -9.12 -19.85
CA GLU A 157 -4.72 -9.78 -20.96
C GLU A 157 -4.36 -11.23 -20.65
N ARG A 158 -4.07 -11.51 -19.38
CA ARG A 158 -3.75 -12.86 -18.90
C ARG A 158 -4.47 -13.11 -17.58
N PRO A 159 -5.63 -13.78 -17.58
CA PRO A 159 -6.33 -14.16 -16.37
C PRO A 159 -5.42 -15.00 -15.47
N SER A 160 -5.38 -14.68 -14.18
CA SER A 160 -4.53 -15.38 -13.21
C SER A 160 -5.32 -15.75 -11.96
N GLY A 161 -5.10 -16.96 -11.46
CA GLY A 161 -5.56 -17.41 -10.13
C GLY A 161 -4.52 -17.18 -9.03
N GLU A 162 -3.37 -16.60 -9.35
CA GLU A 162 -2.27 -16.41 -8.41
C GLU A 162 -2.65 -15.56 -7.19
N ARG A 163 -2.00 -15.85 -6.09
CA ARG A 163 -2.02 -15.14 -4.82
C ARG A 163 -0.68 -14.49 -4.60
N ILE A 164 -0.62 -13.19 -4.74
CA ILE A 164 0.61 -12.39 -4.76
C ILE A 164 0.71 -11.58 -3.49
N ALA A 165 1.80 -11.74 -2.72
CA ALA A 165 2.08 -10.93 -1.54
C ALA A 165 3.09 -9.83 -1.87
N PHE A 166 2.81 -8.59 -1.46
CA PHE A 166 3.69 -7.44 -1.63
C PHE A 166 3.95 -6.76 -0.28
N PHE A 167 5.18 -6.87 0.19
CA PHE A 167 5.61 -6.31 1.47
C PHE A 167 6.24 -4.93 1.26
N ALA A 168 5.65 -3.90 1.86
CA ALA A 168 6.10 -2.52 1.71
C ALA A 168 5.79 -1.67 2.97
N HIS A 169 5.28 -0.45 2.82
CA HIS A 169 5.27 0.59 3.85
C HIS A 169 3.91 1.29 3.94
N GLN A 170 3.74 2.15 4.97
CA GLN A 170 2.52 2.93 5.16
C GLN A 170 2.36 4.05 4.11
N GLY A 171 3.30 4.98 4.04
CA GLY A 171 3.18 6.14 3.15
C GLY A 171 3.17 5.74 1.68
N PHE A 172 4.04 4.80 1.29
CA PHE A 172 4.01 4.20 -0.04
C PHE A 172 2.67 3.52 -0.31
N GLY A 173 2.15 2.73 0.62
CA GLY A 173 0.89 2.01 0.47
C GLY A 173 -0.31 2.91 0.27
N LEU A 174 -0.36 4.06 0.95
CA LEU A 174 -1.43 5.04 0.78
C LEU A 174 -1.44 5.60 -0.66
N ALA A 175 -0.27 5.92 -1.22
CA ALA A 175 -0.18 6.38 -2.60
C ALA A 175 -0.37 5.25 -3.63
N PHE A 176 0.20 4.07 -3.39
CA PHE A 176 0.09 2.90 -4.25
C PHE A 176 -1.37 2.41 -4.39
N LEU A 177 -2.08 2.27 -3.27
CA LEU A 177 -3.48 1.83 -3.32
C LEU A 177 -4.42 2.88 -3.88
N SER A 178 -4.14 4.18 -3.68
CA SER A 178 -4.89 5.24 -4.34
C SER A 178 -4.79 5.12 -5.87
N CYS A 179 -3.61 4.78 -6.40
CA CYS A 179 -3.40 4.52 -7.83
C CYS A 179 -4.15 3.27 -8.32
N ILE A 180 -4.07 2.15 -7.58
CA ILE A 180 -4.76 0.90 -7.95
C ILE A 180 -6.27 1.08 -8.01
N LEU A 181 -6.83 1.78 -7.01
CA LEU A 181 -8.27 1.93 -6.84
C LEU A 181 -8.85 3.13 -7.61
N ASN A 182 -7.99 3.89 -8.31
CA ASN A 182 -8.36 5.13 -8.98
C ASN A 182 -9.09 6.12 -8.04
N ASP A 183 -8.67 6.14 -6.77
CA ASP A 183 -9.19 7.05 -5.76
C ASP A 183 -8.16 8.15 -5.49
N PRO A 184 -8.53 9.45 -5.55
CA PRO A 184 -7.56 10.53 -5.35
C PRO A 184 -6.80 10.41 -4.04
N TYR A 185 -5.46 10.51 -4.09
CA TYR A 185 -4.60 10.38 -2.92
C TYR A 185 -5.04 11.22 -1.71
N PRO A 186 -5.47 12.51 -1.85
CA PRO A 186 -5.98 13.29 -0.72
C PRO A 186 -7.13 12.63 0.03
N HIS A 187 -8.05 12.01 -0.71
CA HIS A 187 -9.16 11.28 -0.12
C HIS A 187 -8.65 10.00 0.54
N PHE A 188 -7.86 9.20 -0.18
CA PHE A 188 -7.38 7.91 0.31
C PHE A 188 -6.53 8.07 1.57
N CYS A 189 -5.50 8.92 1.55
CA CYS A 189 -4.53 9.05 2.65
C CYS A 189 -5.11 9.68 3.92
N THR A 190 -6.27 10.35 3.84
CA THR A 190 -6.93 10.95 5.01
C THR A 190 -7.99 10.07 5.65
N HIS A 191 -8.40 8.98 4.98
CA HIS A 191 -9.47 8.09 5.47
C HIS A 191 -8.99 6.66 5.74
N PHE A 192 -7.82 6.27 5.21
CA PHE A 192 -7.30 4.92 5.33
C PHE A 192 -5.93 4.92 6.02
N ASP A 193 -5.65 3.88 6.80
CA ASP A 193 -4.38 3.68 7.47
C ASP A 193 -4.02 2.19 7.57
N PHE A 194 -2.74 1.91 7.74
CA PHE A 194 -2.21 0.55 7.85
C PHE A 194 -1.57 0.33 9.22
N GLY A 195 -2.01 -0.68 9.96
CA GLY A 195 -1.29 -1.20 11.13
C GLY A 195 0.03 -1.90 10.75
N HIS A 196 0.99 -2.00 11.67
CA HIS A 196 2.21 -2.79 11.44
C HIS A 196 1.86 -4.26 11.19
N SER A 197 2.51 -4.88 10.22
CA SER A 197 2.23 -6.22 9.70
C SER A 197 0.81 -6.45 9.17
N SER A 198 -0.03 -5.42 9.10
CA SER A 198 -1.38 -5.56 8.58
C SER A 198 -1.39 -5.95 7.10
N MET A 199 -2.45 -6.63 6.71
CA MET A 199 -2.65 -7.15 5.37
C MET A 199 -3.92 -6.55 4.76
N THR A 200 -3.81 -6.02 3.55
CA THR A 200 -4.95 -5.60 2.73
C THR A 200 -5.08 -6.57 1.57
N VAL A 201 -6.26 -7.13 1.37
CA VAL A 201 -6.53 -8.12 0.32
C VAL A 201 -7.36 -7.48 -0.77
N ILE A 202 -6.85 -7.52 -2.00
CA ILE A 202 -7.49 -6.93 -3.19
C ILE A 202 -7.73 -8.05 -4.19
N GLU A 203 -8.96 -8.18 -4.64
CA GLU A 203 -9.35 -9.10 -5.70
C GLU A 203 -9.32 -8.37 -7.04
N PHE A 204 -8.51 -8.88 -7.98
CA PHE A 204 -8.57 -8.54 -9.40
C PHE A 204 -9.45 -9.55 -10.10
N ARG A 205 -10.77 -9.32 -10.02
CA ARG A 205 -11.79 -10.19 -10.59
C ARG A 205 -12.18 -9.69 -11.96
N GLU A 206 -12.18 -10.62 -12.90
CA GLU A 206 -12.73 -10.41 -14.24
C GLU A 206 -14.24 -10.44 -14.21
N TYR A 207 -14.85 -9.44 -14.81
CA TYR A 207 -16.29 -9.39 -15.07
C TYR A 207 -16.54 -9.61 -16.55
N ASP A 208 -17.65 -10.30 -16.83
CA ASP A 208 -18.14 -10.51 -18.18
C ASP A 208 -17.19 -11.31 -19.10
N ARG A 209 -16.76 -12.48 -18.59
CA ARG A 209 -15.85 -13.40 -19.32
C ARG A 209 -16.40 -13.90 -20.67
N GLU A 210 -17.70 -13.76 -20.88
CA GLU A 210 -18.37 -14.22 -22.11
C GLU A 210 -18.31 -13.17 -23.23
N ASN A 211 -17.97 -11.92 -22.92
CA ASN A 211 -17.83 -10.84 -23.90
C ASN A 211 -16.39 -10.61 -24.34
N VAL A 212 -16.24 -9.90 -25.45
CA VAL A 212 -14.97 -9.70 -26.18
C VAL A 212 -13.99 -8.83 -25.40
N ASP A 213 -14.47 -7.99 -24.46
CA ASP A 213 -13.64 -7.07 -23.68
C ASP A 213 -13.87 -7.25 -22.16
N PRO A 214 -13.25 -8.26 -21.54
CA PRO A 214 -13.37 -8.49 -20.12
C PRO A 214 -12.74 -7.32 -19.32
N VAL A 215 -13.52 -6.75 -18.40
CA VAL A 215 -13.08 -5.66 -17.53
C VAL A 215 -12.84 -6.17 -16.11
N CYS A 216 -11.79 -5.64 -15.49
CA CYS A 216 -11.49 -5.88 -14.07
C CYS A 216 -11.50 -4.54 -13.31
N VAL A 217 -12.21 -4.53 -12.18
CA VAL A 217 -12.15 -3.45 -11.19
C VAL A 217 -11.60 -4.05 -9.91
N PRO A 218 -10.44 -3.58 -9.40
CA PRO A 218 -9.88 -4.06 -8.15
C PRO A 218 -10.84 -3.84 -6.99
N ARG A 219 -11.09 -4.86 -6.19
CA ARG A 219 -12.01 -4.80 -5.04
C ARG A 219 -11.28 -5.12 -3.75
N VAL A 220 -11.34 -4.21 -2.80
CA VAL A 220 -10.77 -4.44 -1.47
C VAL A 220 -11.70 -5.38 -0.69
N LEU A 221 -11.24 -6.59 -0.42
CA LEU A 221 -11.96 -7.59 0.37
C LEU A 221 -11.70 -7.44 1.86
N GLN A 222 -10.48 -7.03 2.22
CA GLN A 222 -10.06 -6.73 3.58
C GLN A 222 -9.08 -5.56 3.54
N PHE A 223 -9.19 -4.65 4.50
CA PHE A 223 -8.28 -3.51 4.62
C PHE A 223 -7.58 -3.52 5.98
N SER A 224 -6.25 -3.36 5.98
CA SER A 224 -5.42 -3.24 7.20
C SER A 224 -5.73 -4.31 8.28
N ASN A 225 -6.00 -5.54 7.85
CA ASN A 225 -6.41 -6.62 8.74
C ASN A 225 -5.20 -7.25 9.42
N ASP A 226 -5.17 -7.19 10.76
CA ASP A 226 -4.10 -7.70 11.63
C ASP A 226 -4.55 -8.86 12.54
N SER A 227 -5.63 -9.58 12.18
CA SER A 227 -6.21 -10.66 12.99
C SER A 227 -5.23 -11.79 13.33
N HIS A 228 -4.09 -11.92 12.61
CA HIS A 228 -3.01 -12.83 12.96
C HIS A 228 -2.33 -12.44 14.29
N LEU A 229 -2.31 -11.14 14.63
CA LEU A 229 -1.77 -10.66 15.91
C LEU A 229 -2.69 -11.09 17.06
N TYR A 230 -3.99 -10.89 16.91
CA TYR A 230 -4.96 -11.34 17.90
C TYR A 230 -4.88 -12.85 18.14
N ARG A 231 -4.77 -13.64 17.07
CA ARG A 231 -4.65 -15.09 17.15
C ARG A 231 -3.45 -15.57 17.96
N GLU A 232 -2.33 -14.85 17.85
CA GLU A 232 -1.06 -15.20 18.53
C GLU A 232 -0.92 -14.46 19.87
N GLY A 233 -1.95 -13.73 20.33
CA GLY A 233 -1.93 -12.97 21.57
C GLY A 233 -0.96 -11.78 21.55
N LEU A 234 -0.65 -11.25 20.37
CA LEU A 234 0.24 -10.12 20.20
C LEU A 234 -0.54 -8.80 20.20
N PRO A 235 0.02 -7.73 20.79
CA PRO A 235 -0.64 -6.44 20.82
C PRO A 235 -0.77 -5.88 19.39
N THR A 236 -1.94 -5.34 19.07
CA THR A 236 -2.13 -4.48 17.91
C THR A 236 -1.64 -3.08 18.23
N LYS A 237 -0.94 -2.45 17.31
CA LYS A 237 -0.44 -1.08 17.51
C LYS A 237 -1.41 -0.06 16.93
N PHE A 238 -2.65 -0.13 17.39
CA PHE A 238 -3.51 1.04 17.31
C PHE A 238 -3.23 1.88 18.57
N GLU A 239 -3.22 3.19 18.43
CA GLU A 239 -3.25 4.09 19.60
C GLU A 239 -4.54 3.92 20.41
N ASN A 240 -5.41 3.03 19.97
CA ASN A 240 -6.58 2.58 20.69
C ASN A 240 -6.14 1.64 21.82
N ARG A 241 -6.10 2.18 23.02
CA ARG A 241 -5.93 1.39 24.23
C ARG A 241 -7.18 0.57 24.44
N ILE A 242 -7.15 -0.71 24.06
CA ILE A 242 -8.16 -1.67 24.49
C ILE A 242 -7.75 -2.10 25.90
N PHE A 243 -8.51 -1.66 26.87
CA PHE A 243 -8.38 -2.17 28.23
C PHE A 243 -9.36 -3.35 28.35
N PHE A 244 -8.83 -4.52 28.68
CA PHE A 244 -9.62 -5.67 29.07
C PHE A 244 -9.81 -5.70 30.58
#